data_c04a595e0d22da331494cc2d294fe875
#
_entry.id   c04a595e0d22da331494cc2d294fe875
#
_cell.length_a   1.000
_cell.length_b   1.000
_cell.length_c   1.000
_cell.angle_alpha   90.00
_cell.angle_beta   90.00
_cell.angle_gamma   90.00
#
_symmetry.space_group_name_H-M   'P 1'
#
loop_
_entity.id
_entity.type
_entity.pdbx_description
1 polymer ?
#
loop_
_entity_poly.entity_id
_entity_poly.type
_entity_poly.pdbx_seq_one_letter_code
_entity_poly.pdbx_strand_id
1 'polypeptide(L)'
;MFCLKDDNEEIIGVISIDQDEAVENLPCWSEALKPAAELSRLGVRSENQNQGIARKLLQYALDELKRRGKKGVHFLVAKRNLKAIHSYSRLDFNVVGECELFGEEWWCYEKNL
;
A
#
# COMPACT_ATOMS: atom_id res chain seq x y z
N MET A 1 -2.89 -12.07 1.91
CA MET A 1 -3.87 -11.03 2.34
C MET A 1 -3.95 -11.03 3.86
N PHE A 2 -3.97 -9.86 4.44
CA PHE A 2 -4.17 -9.69 5.88
C PHE A 2 -5.54 -9.06 6.12
N CYS A 3 -6.22 -9.54 7.15
CA CYS A 3 -7.56 -9.06 7.51
C CYS A 3 -7.57 -8.61 8.97
N LEU A 4 -8.32 -7.56 9.25
CA LEU A 4 -8.67 -7.17 10.61
C LEU A 4 -10.14 -7.50 10.83
N LYS A 5 -10.46 -8.15 11.95
CA LYS A 5 -11.80 -8.55 12.31
C LYS A 5 -12.27 -7.84 13.57
N ASP A 6 -13.57 -7.63 13.69
CA ASP A 6 -14.17 -7.12 14.92
C ASP A 6 -14.42 -8.25 15.93
N ASP A 7 -15.04 -7.93 17.06
CA ASP A 7 -15.35 -8.89 18.13
C ASP A 7 -16.34 -9.98 17.70
N ASN A 8 -17.07 -9.74 16.61
CA ASN A 8 -18.03 -10.71 16.05
C ASN A 8 -17.42 -11.55 14.92
N GLU A 9 -16.09 -11.53 14.75
CA GLU A 9 -15.37 -12.23 13.68
C GLU A 9 -15.69 -11.73 12.26
N GLU A 10 -16.27 -10.55 12.14
CA GLU A 10 -16.52 -9.94 10.82
C GLU A 10 -15.32 -9.16 10.33
N ILE A 11 -15.00 -9.31 9.04
CA ILE A 11 -13.88 -8.59 8.41
C ILE A 11 -14.23 -7.12 8.26
N ILE A 12 -13.44 -6.25 8.87
CA ILE A 12 -13.63 -4.80 8.81
C ILE A 12 -12.56 -4.08 7.99
N GLY A 13 -11.47 -4.77 7.66
CA GLY A 13 -10.43 -4.23 6.80
C GLY A 13 -9.53 -5.29 6.23
N VAL A 14 -8.91 -5.00 5.09
CA VAL A 14 -8.02 -5.92 4.38
C VAL A 14 -6.84 -5.15 3.79
N ILE A 15 -5.71 -5.84 3.63
CA ILE A 15 -4.56 -5.38 2.86
C ILE A 15 -3.88 -6.60 2.23
N SER A 16 -3.37 -6.46 1.01
CA SER A 16 -2.69 -7.56 0.31
C SER A 16 -1.24 -7.20 0.00
N ILE A 17 -0.39 -8.23 0.00
CA ILE A 17 0.96 -8.17 -0.54
C ILE A 17 0.93 -8.90 -1.88
N ASP A 18 1.33 -8.21 -2.94
CA ASP A 18 1.28 -8.73 -4.31
C ASP A 18 2.65 -8.67 -5.00
N GLN A 19 2.71 -9.27 -6.20
CA GLN A 19 3.86 -9.20 -7.09
C GLN A 19 3.36 -9.09 -8.54
N ASP A 20 2.88 -7.90 -8.91
CA ASP A 20 2.47 -7.64 -10.29
C ASP A 20 3.68 -7.23 -11.11
N GLU A 21 4.03 -8.01 -12.15
CA GLU A 21 5.19 -7.73 -12.99
C GLU A 21 5.14 -6.35 -13.65
N ALA A 22 3.96 -5.91 -14.08
CA ALA A 22 3.81 -4.61 -14.71
C ALA A 22 4.19 -3.48 -13.74
N VAL A 23 3.87 -3.65 -12.47
CA VAL A 23 4.22 -2.69 -11.41
C VAL A 23 5.69 -2.80 -11.05
N GLU A 24 6.19 -4.02 -10.85
CA GLU A 24 7.59 -4.28 -10.47
C GLU A 24 8.57 -3.74 -11.51
N ASN A 25 8.23 -3.81 -12.80
CA ASN A 25 9.11 -3.42 -13.89
C ASN A 25 9.09 -1.91 -14.18
N LEU A 26 8.36 -1.11 -13.43
CA LEU A 26 8.39 0.33 -13.58
C LEU A 26 9.77 0.88 -13.22
N PRO A 27 10.28 1.87 -13.96
CA PRO A 27 11.65 2.37 -13.74
C PRO A 27 11.79 3.33 -12.56
N CYS A 28 10.69 3.71 -11.92
CA CYS A 28 10.70 4.72 -10.85
C CYS A 28 11.16 4.19 -9.48
N TRP A 29 11.19 2.86 -9.27
CA TRP A 29 11.51 2.29 -7.97
C TRP A 29 12.99 2.40 -7.64
N SER A 30 13.30 2.77 -6.38
CA SER A 30 14.68 2.95 -5.92
C SER A 30 15.39 1.61 -5.75
N GLU A 31 16.57 1.47 -6.34
CA GLU A 31 17.40 0.25 -6.19
C GLU A 31 17.80 0.00 -4.74
N ALA A 32 18.03 1.06 -3.97
CA ALA A 32 18.42 0.94 -2.57
C ALA A 32 17.33 0.30 -1.68
N LEU A 33 16.08 0.29 -2.13
CA LEU A 33 14.95 -0.30 -1.41
C LEU A 33 14.64 -1.73 -1.84
N LYS A 34 15.43 -2.31 -2.71
CA LYS A 34 15.23 -3.70 -3.15
C LYS A 34 15.98 -4.67 -2.23
N PRO A 35 15.42 -5.84 -1.93
CA PRO A 35 14.14 -6.35 -2.42
C PRO A 35 12.96 -5.62 -1.76
N ALA A 36 11.98 -5.27 -2.59
CA ALA A 36 10.78 -4.58 -2.15
C ALA A 36 9.54 -5.42 -2.42
N ALA A 37 8.44 -5.09 -1.79
CA ALA A 37 7.16 -5.76 -2.01
C ALA A 37 6.10 -4.74 -2.41
N GLU A 38 5.12 -5.19 -3.17
CA GLU A 38 3.97 -4.39 -3.54
C GLU A 38 2.85 -4.57 -2.54
N LEU A 39 2.28 -3.45 -2.07
CA LEU A 39 1.03 -3.48 -1.30
C LEU A 39 -0.12 -3.12 -2.21
N SER A 40 -1.25 -3.80 -2.01
CA SER A 40 -2.45 -3.54 -2.80
C SER A 40 -3.70 -3.81 -1.98
N ARG A 41 -4.86 -3.44 -2.53
CA ARG A 41 -6.17 -3.77 -1.98
C ARG A 41 -6.34 -3.37 -0.52
N LEU A 42 -5.79 -2.22 -0.12
CA LEU A 42 -6.08 -1.66 1.19
C LEU A 42 -7.52 -1.16 1.19
N GLY A 43 -8.36 -1.78 2.00
CA GLY A 43 -9.76 -1.40 2.12
C GLY A 43 -10.24 -1.52 3.55
N VAL A 44 -11.11 -0.60 3.96
CA VAL A 44 -11.78 -0.62 5.26
C VAL A 44 -13.27 -0.47 5.02
N ARG A 45 -14.07 -1.32 5.69
CA ARG A 45 -15.52 -1.26 5.59
C ARG A 45 -16.01 0.15 5.94
N SER A 46 -16.99 0.69 5.18
CA SER A 46 -17.35 2.10 5.25
C SER A 46 -17.76 2.56 6.66
N GLU A 47 -18.47 1.73 7.41
CA GLU A 47 -18.86 2.06 8.78
C GLU A 47 -17.70 2.02 9.79
N ASN A 48 -16.55 1.51 9.39
CA ASN A 48 -15.34 1.44 10.23
C ASN A 48 -14.24 2.39 9.78
N GLN A 49 -14.49 3.24 8.81
CA GLN A 49 -13.52 4.22 8.35
C GLN A 49 -13.29 5.31 9.40
N ASN A 50 -12.14 5.99 9.32
CA ASN A 50 -11.71 7.04 10.24
C ASN A 50 -11.51 6.58 11.69
N GLN A 51 -11.28 5.27 11.91
CA GLN A 51 -11.01 4.69 13.23
C GLN A 51 -9.57 4.19 13.35
N GLY A 52 -8.68 4.56 12.42
CA GLY A 52 -7.29 4.13 12.43
C GLY A 52 -7.07 2.70 11.97
N ILE A 53 -8.07 2.05 11.39
CA ILE A 53 -7.97 0.65 10.95
C ILE A 53 -7.02 0.50 9.77
N ALA A 54 -7.08 1.41 8.78
CA ALA A 54 -6.16 1.39 7.65
C ALA A 54 -4.71 1.52 8.12
N ARG A 55 -4.46 2.39 9.10
CA ARG A 55 -3.12 2.57 9.68
C ARG A 55 -2.65 1.31 10.39
N LYS A 56 -3.51 0.64 11.15
CA LYS A 56 -3.17 -0.62 11.83
C LYS A 56 -2.82 -1.72 10.84
N LEU A 57 -3.62 -1.88 9.78
CA LEU A 57 -3.37 -2.87 8.74
C LEU A 57 -2.06 -2.57 8.01
N LEU A 58 -1.84 -1.32 7.68
CA LEU A 58 -0.61 -0.90 7.00
C LEU A 58 0.61 -1.17 7.88
N GLN A 59 0.56 -0.79 9.16
CA GLN A 59 1.67 -1.03 10.08
C GLN A 59 1.96 -2.53 10.24
N TYR A 60 0.92 -3.35 10.35
CA TYR A 60 1.07 -4.79 10.44
C TYR A 60 1.77 -5.34 9.19
N ALA A 61 1.35 -4.92 8.01
CA ALA A 61 1.94 -5.36 6.76
C ALA A 61 3.41 -4.93 6.64
N LEU A 62 3.73 -3.70 7.03
CA LEU A 62 5.10 -3.19 7.01
C LEU A 62 6.00 -3.97 7.95
N ASP A 63 5.54 -4.25 9.16
CA ASP A 63 6.29 -5.04 10.13
C ASP A 63 6.54 -6.46 9.63
N GLU A 64 5.55 -7.07 9.02
CA GLU A 64 5.67 -8.41 8.45
C GLU A 64 6.67 -8.46 7.29
N LEU A 65 6.64 -7.46 6.41
CA LEU A 65 7.59 -7.38 5.29
C LEU A 65 9.02 -7.14 5.77
N LYS A 66 9.19 -6.33 6.78
CA LYS A 66 10.48 -6.10 7.41
C LYS A 66 11.02 -7.41 8.01
N ARG A 67 10.16 -8.16 8.68
CA ARG A 67 10.51 -9.47 9.23
C ARG A 67 10.93 -10.46 8.14
N ARG A 68 10.34 -10.37 6.94
CA ARG A 68 10.68 -11.21 5.79
C ARG A 68 11.95 -10.77 5.05
N GLY A 69 12.62 -9.72 5.53
CA GLY A 69 13.85 -9.22 4.93
C GLY A 69 13.66 -8.26 3.77
N LYS A 70 12.46 -7.73 3.57
CA LYS A 70 12.23 -6.70 2.55
C LYS A 70 12.82 -5.37 3.02
N LYS A 71 13.36 -4.59 2.09
CA LYS A 71 13.96 -3.28 2.37
C LYS A 71 13.01 -2.12 2.07
N GLY A 72 12.01 -2.34 1.27
CA GLY A 72 11.06 -1.33 0.89
C GLY A 72 9.71 -1.89 0.50
N VAL A 73 8.75 -0.99 0.38
CA VAL A 73 7.41 -1.28 -0.15
C VAL A 73 7.08 -0.23 -1.19
N HIS A 74 6.27 -0.62 -2.16
CA HIS A 74 5.77 0.29 -3.17
C HIS A 74 4.33 -0.06 -3.54
N PHE A 75 3.63 0.92 -4.10
CA PHE A 75 2.28 0.73 -4.61
C PHE A 75 1.89 1.89 -5.52
N LEU A 76 0.83 1.67 -6.28
CA LEU A 76 0.25 2.68 -7.16
C LEU A 76 -1.02 3.24 -6.54
N VAL A 77 -1.22 4.55 -6.69
CA VAL A 77 -2.46 5.22 -6.30
C VAL A 77 -3.00 5.96 -7.52
N ALA A 78 -4.25 5.70 -7.88
CA ALA A 78 -4.88 6.39 -9.00
C ALA A 78 -4.87 7.90 -8.75
N LYS A 79 -4.47 8.68 -9.76
CA LYS A 79 -4.40 10.14 -9.63
C LYS A 79 -5.75 10.76 -9.30
N ARG A 80 -6.85 10.11 -9.70
CA ARG A 80 -8.21 10.58 -9.38
C ARG A 80 -8.65 10.26 -7.96
N ASN A 81 -7.93 9.40 -7.24
CA ASN A 81 -8.30 8.98 -5.89
C ASN A 81 -7.73 9.96 -4.84
N LEU A 82 -8.33 11.15 -4.77
CA LEU A 82 -7.84 12.23 -3.91
C LEU A 82 -7.88 11.85 -2.42
N LYS A 83 -8.85 11.04 -2.01
CA LYS A 83 -8.97 10.58 -0.63
C LYS A 83 -7.78 9.71 -0.22
N ALA A 84 -7.38 8.77 -1.07
CA ALA A 84 -6.21 7.92 -0.82
C ALA A 84 -4.92 8.75 -0.81
N ILE A 85 -4.76 9.65 -1.78
CA ILE A 85 -3.59 10.55 -1.85
C ILE A 85 -3.45 11.33 -0.55
N HIS A 86 -4.55 11.91 -0.05
CA HIS A 86 -4.54 12.65 1.19
C HIS A 86 -4.15 11.77 2.39
N SER A 87 -4.69 10.56 2.47
CA SER A 87 -4.39 9.62 3.55
C SER A 87 -2.91 9.21 3.54
N TYR A 88 -2.36 8.87 2.38
CA TYR A 88 -0.97 8.45 2.27
C TYR A 88 0.03 9.58 2.51
N SER A 89 -0.35 10.84 2.26
CA SER A 89 0.52 11.97 2.55
C SER A 89 0.87 12.11 4.03
N ARG A 90 0.09 11.48 4.91
CA ARG A 90 0.30 11.51 6.37
C ARG A 90 1.09 10.31 6.89
N LEU A 91 1.51 9.37 6.02
CA LEU A 91 2.08 8.09 6.43
C LEU A 91 3.54 7.91 5.98
N ASP A 92 4.22 9.00 5.67
CA ASP A 92 5.65 9.02 5.29
C ASP A 92 5.98 8.18 4.05
N PHE A 93 5.05 8.08 3.11
CA PHE A 93 5.32 7.52 1.80
C PHE A 93 5.79 8.61 0.85
N ASN A 94 6.74 8.27 -0.01
CA ASN A 94 7.30 9.18 -0.98
C ASN A 94 6.76 8.91 -2.38
N VAL A 95 6.33 9.95 -3.07
CA VAL A 95 5.99 9.85 -4.49
C VAL A 95 7.29 9.89 -5.27
N VAL A 96 7.57 8.83 -6.03
CA VAL A 96 8.83 8.69 -6.78
C VAL A 96 8.63 8.73 -8.29
N GLY A 97 7.40 8.81 -8.75
CA GLY A 97 7.11 8.90 -10.17
C GLY A 97 5.63 8.79 -10.46
N GLU A 98 5.33 8.72 -11.74
CA GLU A 98 3.98 8.52 -12.25
C GLU A 98 4.03 7.59 -13.44
N CYS A 99 2.91 6.93 -13.73
CA CYS A 99 2.84 6.03 -14.87
C CYS A 99 1.41 5.91 -15.37
N GLU A 100 1.27 5.31 -16.56
CA GLU A 100 -0.02 4.94 -17.11
C GLU A 100 -0.02 3.42 -17.27
N LEU A 101 -0.91 2.74 -16.56
CA LEU A 101 -1.10 1.30 -16.63
C LEU A 101 -2.59 0.99 -16.58
N PHE A 102 -2.99 -0.07 -17.26
CA PHE A 102 -4.38 -0.54 -17.22
C PHE A 102 -5.39 0.53 -17.66
N GLY A 103 -4.97 1.44 -18.56
CA GLY A 103 -5.84 2.51 -19.05
C GLY A 103 -6.10 3.64 -18.05
N GLU A 104 -5.28 3.76 -17.03
CA GLU A 104 -5.42 4.77 -15.97
C GLU A 104 -4.07 5.38 -15.60
N GLU A 105 -4.09 6.62 -15.10
CA GLU A 105 -2.89 7.29 -14.61
C GLU A 105 -2.74 7.09 -13.11
N TRP A 106 -1.49 6.84 -12.68
CA TRP A 106 -1.14 6.51 -11.30
C TRP A 106 0.02 7.33 -10.80
N TRP A 107 0.01 7.62 -9.49
CA TRP A 107 1.20 8.00 -8.75
C TRP A 107 1.90 6.76 -8.23
N CYS A 108 3.23 6.79 -8.26
CA CYS A 108 4.06 5.71 -7.72
C CYS A 108 4.58 6.11 -6.35
N TYR A 109 4.21 5.36 -5.33
CA TYR A 109 4.63 5.58 -3.95
C TYR A 109 5.60 4.51 -3.50
N GLU A 110 6.60 4.88 -2.71
CA GLU A 110 7.47 3.91 -2.04
C GLU A 110 7.83 4.37 -0.64
N LYS A 111 8.28 3.43 0.18
CA LYS A 111 8.71 3.68 1.54
C LYS A 111 9.84 2.74 1.91
N ASN A 112 10.85 3.27 2.60
CA ASN A 112 11.91 2.48 3.22
C ASN A 112 11.37 1.78 4.47
N LEU A 113 11.68 0.51 4.61
CA LEU A 113 11.31 -0.27 5.79
C LEU A 113 12.36 -0.21 6.90
#